data_db562723468faa18b6b3cde875dbb2e4
#
_entry.id   db562723468faa18b6b3cde875dbb2e4
#
_cell.length_a   1.000
_cell.length_b   1.000
_cell.length_c   1.000
_cell.angle_alpha   90.00
_cell.angle_beta   90.00
_cell.angle_gamma   90.00
#
_symmetry.space_group_name_H-M   'P 1'
#
loop_
_entity.id
_entity.type
_entity.pdbx_description
1 polymer ?
#
loop_
_entity_poly.entity_id
_entity_poly.type
_entity_poly.pdbx_seq_one_letter_code
_entity_poly.pdbx_strand_id
1 'polypeptide(L)'
;KQGYFTVQDESSMCAVAAAGIRPEDFVMDICAAPGGKTTAAAEFAQQGHVLSMDIAEEKLELIEENVEWLKLANVDIRCQDATEYMQEQEKKADVVIADLPCSGLGIMGRKNDIKYRVTEEQIESLVELQHTILQNACRYVKAGGTLLYSTCTITKEENTLQVERFLKEHPEYTLKEQRQFLQGINACDGFYYAVLHKLGD
;
A
#
# COMPACT_ATOMS: atom_id res chain seq x y z
N LYS A 1 14.59 -11.31 21.72
CA LYS A 1 14.78 -9.98 21.13
C LYS A 1 15.94 -10.00 20.11
N GLN A 2 15.83 -10.86 19.06
CA GLN A 2 16.90 -11.05 18.09
C GLN A 2 16.55 -10.52 16.67
N GLY A 3 15.28 -10.11 16.44
CA GLY A 3 14.82 -9.51 15.18
C GLY A 3 14.80 -10.49 13.99
N TYR A 4 14.51 -11.76 14.22
CA TYR A 4 14.52 -12.77 13.15
C TYR A 4 13.23 -12.83 12.34
N PHE A 5 12.13 -12.33 12.87
CA PHE A 5 10.84 -12.34 12.18
C PHE A 5 9.87 -11.30 12.78
N THR A 6 8.89 -10.93 12.00
CA THR A 6 7.71 -10.17 12.42
C THR A 6 6.45 -10.94 12.05
N VAL A 7 5.32 -10.55 12.64
CA VAL A 7 4.01 -11.15 12.33
C VAL A 7 3.27 -10.23 11.38
N GLN A 8 2.87 -10.76 10.24
CA GLN A 8 2.10 -10.06 9.22
C GLN A 8 0.98 -10.97 8.70
N ASP A 9 -0.15 -10.39 8.28
CA ASP A 9 -1.22 -11.15 7.64
C ASP A 9 -0.78 -11.67 6.26
N GLU A 10 -1.13 -12.90 5.93
CA GLU A 10 -0.74 -13.56 4.68
C GLU A 10 -1.17 -12.75 3.44
N SER A 11 -2.36 -12.15 3.47
CA SER A 11 -2.87 -11.35 2.36
C SER A 11 -2.01 -10.12 2.08
N SER A 12 -1.53 -9.46 3.14
CA SER A 12 -0.62 -8.32 3.05
C SER A 12 0.76 -8.73 2.50
N MET A 13 1.27 -9.90 2.91
CA MET A 13 2.51 -10.48 2.36
C MET A 13 2.37 -10.81 0.87
N CYS A 14 1.24 -11.41 0.48
CA CYS A 14 0.94 -11.71 -0.93
C CYS A 14 0.95 -10.44 -1.80
N ALA A 15 0.40 -9.33 -1.30
CA ALA A 15 0.37 -8.06 -2.03
C ALA A 15 1.79 -7.55 -2.32
N VAL A 16 2.66 -7.50 -1.30
CA VAL A 16 4.06 -7.04 -1.49
C VAL A 16 4.82 -7.99 -2.43
N ALA A 17 4.65 -9.30 -2.28
CA ALA A 17 5.28 -10.27 -3.17
C ALA A 17 4.81 -10.12 -4.63
N ALA A 18 3.52 -9.83 -4.87
CA ALA A 18 2.95 -9.60 -6.19
C ALA A 18 3.48 -8.32 -6.87
N ALA A 19 3.96 -7.33 -6.09
CA ALA A 19 4.53 -6.10 -6.62
C ALA A 19 5.82 -6.33 -7.43
N GLY A 20 6.49 -7.47 -7.24
CA GLY A 20 7.68 -7.87 -8.01
C GLY A 20 8.91 -6.99 -7.73
N ILE A 21 9.08 -6.58 -6.48
CA ILE A 21 10.22 -5.76 -6.03
C ILE A 21 11.52 -6.51 -6.27
N ARG A 22 12.49 -5.84 -6.89
CA ARG A 22 13.83 -6.36 -7.15
C ARG A 22 14.84 -5.81 -6.13
N PRO A 23 15.99 -6.46 -5.97
CA PRO A 23 17.00 -6.06 -4.96
C PRO A 23 17.46 -4.60 -5.07
N GLU A 24 17.52 -4.03 -6.27
CA GLU A 24 18.05 -2.67 -6.52
C GLU A 24 16.96 -1.60 -6.57
N ASP A 25 15.67 -1.97 -6.42
CA ASP A 25 14.56 -1.06 -6.63
C ASP A 25 14.50 0.05 -5.56
N PHE A 26 14.10 1.24 -6.00
CA PHE A 26 13.62 2.29 -5.12
C PHE A 26 12.11 2.12 -4.93
N VAL A 27 11.70 1.90 -3.70
CA VAL A 27 10.29 1.68 -3.32
C VAL A 27 9.79 2.87 -2.50
N MET A 28 8.59 3.34 -2.78
CA MET A 28 7.88 4.30 -1.95
C MET A 28 6.65 3.63 -1.33
N ASP A 29 6.54 3.62 0.00
CA ASP A 29 5.35 3.19 0.75
C ASP A 29 4.67 4.43 1.33
N ILE A 30 3.55 4.85 0.72
CA ILE A 30 2.99 6.20 0.90
C ILE A 30 1.94 6.33 2.00
N CYS A 31 1.49 5.22 2.58
CA CYS A 31 0.56 5.16 3.74
C CYS A 31 0.99 3.99 4.63
N ALA A 32 2.22 4.06 5.14
CA ALA A 32 3.00 2.91 5.55
C ALA A 32 2.63 2.30 6.91
N ALA A 33 2.09 3.12 7.82
CA ALA A 33 1.91 2.67 9.21
C ALA A 33 0.96 1.46 9.35
N PRO A 34 1.34 0.45 10.12
CA PRO A 34 2.43 0.38 11.10
C PRO A 34 3.79 -0.11 10.54
N GLY A 35 4.01 -0.20 9.22
CA GLY A 35 5.30 -0.53 8.64
C GLY A 35 5.48 -1.97 8.15
N GLY A 36 4.44 -2.80 8.20
CA GLY A 36 4.54 -4.19 7.76
C GLY A 36 4.89 -4.35 6.28
N LYS A 37 4.32 -3.52 5.37
CA LYS A 37 4.65 -3.53 3.94
C LYS A 37 6.01 -2.89 3.67
N THR A 38 6.33 -1.81 4.39
CA THR A 38 7.65 -1.19 4.37
C THR A 38 8.76 -2.19 4.65
N THR A 39 8.65 -2.94 5.77
CA THR A 39 9.69 -3.91 6.17
C THR A 39 9.79 -5.05 5.18
N ALA A 40 8.66 -5.58 4.69
CA ALA A 40 8.67 -6.61 3.65
C ALA A 40 9.29 -6.09 2.33
N ALA A 41 9.00 -4.85 1.92
CA ALA A 41 9.61 -4.24 0.75
C ALA A 41 11.13 -4.06 0.92
N ALA A 42 11.58 -3.65 2.09
CA ALA A 42 13.00 -3.46 2.39
C ALA A 42 13.78 -4.79 2.38
N GLU A 43 13.15 -5.90 2.78
CA GLU A 43 13.73 -7.24 2.68
C GLU A 43 13.86 -7.72 1.22
N PHE A 44 13.01 -7.27 0.30
CA PHE A 44 13.17 -7.53 -1.13
C PHE A 44 14.21 -6.59 -1.76
N ALA A 45 14.15 -5.30 -1.46
CA ALA A 45 15.02 -4.25 -2.02
C ALA A 45 16.35 -4.12 -1.24
N GLN A 46 17.07 -5.21 -1.00
CA GLN A 46 18.27 -5.27 -0.13
C GLN A 46 19.44 -4.40 -0.60
N GLN A 47 19.53 -4.09 -1.89
CA GLN A 47 20.55 -3.23 -2.50
C GLN A 47 19.95 -1.90 -2.96
N GLY A 48 18.63 -1.76 -2.82
CA GLY A 48 17.83 -0.60 -3.14
C GLY A 48 17.52 0.23 -1.89
N HIS A 49 16.38 0.90 -1.93
CA HIS A 49 15.98 1.83 -0.89
C HIS A 49 14.46 1.89 -0.75
N VAL A 50 13.95 2.05 0.47
CA VAL A 50 12.53 2.26 0.76
C VAL A 50 12.32 3.62 1.41
N LEU A 51 11.49 4.47 0.81
CA LEU A 51 10.95 5.67 1.44
C LEU A 51 9.57 5.36 1.99
N SER A 52 9.47 5.29 3.31
CA SER A 52 8.26 4.97 4.06
C SER A 52 7.62 6.25 4.58
N MET A 53 6.33 6.44 4.32
CA MET A 53 5.63 7.69 4.66
C MET A 53 4.27 7.42 5.30
N ASP A 54 3.92 8.23 6.29
CA ASP A 54 2.55 8.33 6.84
C ASP A 54 2.28 9.77 7.29
N ILE A 55 1.01 10.15 7.35
CA ILE A 55 0.59 11.50 7.75
C ILE A 55 0.70 11.73 9.26
N ALA A 56 0.59 10.67 10.06
CA ALA A 56 0.50 10.73 11.51
C ALA A 56 1.88 10.50 12.15
N GLU A 57 2.48 11.57 12.71
CA GLU A 57 3.78 11.48 13.38
C GLU A 57 3.82 10.40 14.45
N GLU A 58 2.76 10.25 15.25
CA GLU A 58 2.67 9.22 16.29
C GLU A 58 2.66 7.78 15.74
N LYS A 59 2.40 7.62 14.45
CA LYS A 59 2.46 6.30 13.80
C LYS A 59 3.82 6.00 13.20
N LEU A 60 4.64 7.02 12.96
CA LEU A 60 5.99 6.82 12.43
C LEU A 60 6.86 6.03 13.42
N GLU A 61 6.66 6.24 14.73
CA GLU A 61 7.32 5.47 15.78
C GLU A 61 7.11 3.96 15.61
N LEU A 62 5.92 3.53 15.17
CA LEU A 62 5.63 2.12 14.92
C LEU A 62 6.42 1.56 13.72
N ILE A 63 6.64 2.39 12.71
CA ILE A 63 7.46 2.01 11.55
C ILE A 63 8.93 1.91 11.98
N GLU A 64 9.42 2.90 12.73
CA GLU A 64 10.79 2.94 13.27
C GLU A 64 11.07 1.70 14.15
N GLU A 65 10.17 1.38 15.08
CA GLU A 65 10.28 0.19 15.94
C GLU A 65 10.40 -1.10 15.11
N ASN A 66 9.61 -1.25 14.04
CA ASN A 66 9.67 -2.43 13.17
C ASN A 66 10.95 -2.49 12.33
N VAL A 67 11.41 -1.36 11.81
CA VAL A 67 12.65 -1.22 11.04
C VAL A 67 13.85 -1.54 11.92
N GLU A 68 13.91 -0.99 13.14
CA GLU A 68 14.97 -1.27 14.12
C GLU A 68 14.94 -2.73 14.59
N TRP A 69 13.74 -3.28 14.85
CA TRP A 69 13.57 -4.68 15.25
C TRP A 69 14.17 -5.64 14.23
N LEU A 70 13.92 -5.41 12.93
CA LEU A 70 14.44 -6.22 11.83
C LEU A 70 15.83 -5.82 11.37
N LYS A 71 16.40 -4.73 11.94
CA LYS A 71 17.73 -4.20 11.62
C LYS A 71 17.88 -3.84 10.13
N LEU A 72 16.84 -3.26 9.56
CA LEU A 72 16.86 -2.81 8.17
C LEU A 72 17.59 -1.46 8.08
N ALA A 73 18.59 -1.38 7.20
CA ALA A 73 19.43 -0.18 7.03
C ALA A 73 19.10 0.63 5.78
N ASN A 74 18.12 0.16 4.98
CA ASN A 74 17.75 0.72 3.68
C ASN A 74 16.36 1.37 3.68
N VAL A 75 15.90 1.86 4.84
CA VAL A 75 14.59 2.50 5.00
C VAL A 75 14.77 3.92 5.52
N ASP A 76 14.23 4.90 4.81
CA ASP A 76 14.01 6.26 5.30
C ASP A 76 12.54 6.44 5.66
N ILE A 77 12.27 7.13 6.77
CA ILE A 77 10.92 7.37 7.30
C ILE A 77 10.64 8.87 7.26
N ARG A 78 9.46 9.25 6.77
CA ARG A 78 9.08 10.65 6.60
C ARG A 78 7.62 10.88 6.97
N CYS A 79 7.34 11.94 7.73
CA CYS A 79 5.97 12.44 7.88
C CYS A 79 5.55 13.15 6.60
N GLN A 80 4.52 12.64 5.94
CA GLN A 80 4.03 13.21 4.68
C GLN A 80 2.56 12.87 4.47
N ASP A 81 1.76 13.86 4.11
CA ASP A 81 0.40 13.66 3.64
C ASP A 81 0.42 13.17 2.17
N ALA A 82 -0.11 11.98 1.92
CA ALA A 82 -0.15 11.39 0.59
C ALA A 82 -1.11 12.13 -0.37
N THR A 83 -1.98 13.00 0.15
CA THR A 83 -2.81 13.90 -0.67
C THR A 83 -2.02 15.09 -1.20
N GLU A 84 -0.84 15.37 -0.64
CA GLU A 84 0.06 16.43 -1.09
C GLU A 84 1.12 15.86 -2.04
N TYR A 85 1.19 16.43 -3.25
CA TYR A 85 2.12 15.95 -4.25
C TYR A 85 3.56 16.44 -4.00
N MET A 86 4.50 15.51 -4.02
CA MET A 86 5.95 15.76 -3.91
C MET A 86 6.60 15.80 -5.30
N GLN A 87 6.81 16.99 -5.84
CA GLN A 87 7.42 17.15 -7.17
C GLN A 87 8.82 16.55 -7.26
N GLU A 88 9.58 16.59 -6.18
CA GLU A 88 10.92 16.01 -6.12
C GLU A 88 10.97 14.49 -6.26
N GLN A 89 9.83 13.80 -6.09
CA GLN A 89 9.73 12.34 -6.23
C GLN A 89 9.12 11.90 -7.56
N GLU A 90 8.78 12.84 -8.45
CA GLU A 90 8.16 12.52 -9.73
C GLU A 90 8.99 11.54 -10.55
N LYS A 91 8.38 10.44 -10.99
CA LYS A 91 8.97 9.40 -11.85
C LYS A 91 10.26 8.76 -11.33
N LYS A 92 10.43 8.70 -10.01
CA LYS A 92 11.64 8.13 -9.40
C LYS A 92 11.48 6.69 -8.92
N ALA A 93 10.29 6.30 -8.45
CA ALA A 93 10.08 5.01 -7.84
C ALA A 93 9.96 3.89 -8.87
N ASP A 94 10.65 2.79 -8.62
CA ASP A 94 10.45 1.51 -9.31
C ASP A 94 9.11 0.89 -8.93
N VAL A 95 8.80 0.97 -7.64
CA VAL A 95 7.55 0.48 -7.06
C VAL A 95 6.99 1.52 -6.10
N VAL A 96 5.70 1.83 -6.23
CA VAL A 96 4.95 2.60 -5.23
C VAL A 96 3.92 1.67 -4.59
N ILE A 97 3.94 1.59 -3.26
CA ILE A 97 2.95 0.88 -2.45
C ILE A 97 1.95 1.91 -1.94
N ALA A 98 0.69 1.74 -2.33
CA ALA A 98 -0.46 2.52 -1.93
C ALA A 98 -1.45 1.63 -1.16
N ASP A 99 -1.11 1.33 0.13
CA ASP A 99 -2.01 0.64 1.07
C ASP A 99 -2.89 1.66 1.75
N LEU A 100 -4.00 1.98 1.10
CA LEU A 100 -4.72 3.21 1.37
C LEU A 100 -5.69 3.11 2.56
N PRO A 101 -5.96 4.24 3.25
CA PRO A 101 -7.01 4.30 4.25
C PRO A 101 -8.34 3.86 3.65
N CYS A 102 -9.02 2.96 4.33
CA CYS A 102 -10.23 2.31 3.85
C CYS A 102 -11.22 2.03 4.99
N SER A 103 -12.43 1.57 4.67
CA SER A 103 -13.47 1.25 5.66
C SER A 103 -13.07 0.14 6.64
N GLY A 104 -12.09 -0.69 6.28
CA GLY A 104 -11.60 -1.79 7.13
C GLY A 104 -12.59 -2.95 7.27
N LEU A 105 -13.62 -3.04 6.44
CA LEU A 105 -14.64 -4.10 6.54
C LEU A 105 -14.07 -5.52 6.36
N GLY A 106 -12.87 -5.65 5.81
CA GLY A 106 -12.19 -6.94 5.69
C GLY A 106 -11.62 -7.48 7.01
N ILE A 107 -11.38 -6.60 7.99
CA ILE A 107 -10.77 -6.95 9.28
C ILE A 107 -11.79 -6.94 10.45
N MET A 108 -13.08 -7.02 10.16
CA MET A 108 -14.14 -7.05 11.18
C MET A 108 -13.97 -8.19 12.20
N GLY A 109 -13.33 -9.29 11.82
CA GLY A 109 -13.04 -10.39 12.72
C GLY A 109 -12.06 -10.02 13.85
N ARG A 110 -11.18 -9.03 13.61
CA ARG A 110 -10.25 -8.49 14.61
C ARG A 110 -10.76 -7.22 15.29
N LYS A 111 -11.55 -6.41 14.58
CA LYS A 111 -12.10 -5.12 15.03
C LYS A 111 -13.61 -5.11 14.88
N ASN A 112 -14.32 -5.73 15.82
CA ASN A 112 -15.76 -5.95 15.76
C ASN A 112 -16.60 -4.67 15.77
N ASP A 113 -16.04 -3.53 16.18
CA ASP A 113 -16.71 -2.24 16.22
C ASP A 113 -16.88 -1.61 14.84
N ILE A 114 -16.07 -2.00 13.84
CA ILE A 114 -16.12 -1.47 12.47
C ILE A 114 -17.53 -1.58 11.88
N LYS A 115 -18.19 -2.74 12.01
CA LYS A 115 -19.53 -2.99 11.46
C LYS A 115 -20.63 -2.04 11.98
N TYR A 116 -20.40 -1.36 13.11
CA TYR A 116 -21.34 -0.42 13.70
C TYR A 116 -21.01 1.05 13.39
N ARG A 117 -19.83 1.32 12.87
CA ARG A 117 -19.35 2.69 12.60
C ARG A 117 -19.38 3.05 11.12
N VAL A 118 -19.17 2.09 10.22
CA VAL A 118 -19.09 2.34 8.79
C VAL A 118 -20.46 2.65 8.21
N THR A 119 -20.59 3.80 7.53
CA THR A 119 -21.77 4.22 6.78
C THR A 119 -21.46 4.33 5.29
N GLU A 120 -22.49 4.42 4.44
CA GLU A 120 -22.30 4.62 2.99
C GLU A 120 -21.58 5.94 2.70
N GLU A 121 -21.93 7.03 3.38
CA GLU A 121 -21.28 8.33 3.23
C GLU A 121 -19.79 8.30 3.60
N GLN A 122 -19.42 7.50 4.61
CA GLN A 122 -18.02 7.29 4.96
C GLN A 122 -17.28 6.52 3.88
N ILE A 123 -17.88 5.51 3.27
CA ILE A 123 -17.29 4.77 2.15
C ILE A 123 -17.09 5.70 0.95
N GLU A 124 -18.09 6.51 0.60
CA GLU A 124 -17.97 7.50 -0.47
C GLU A 124 -16.81 8.48 -0.23
N SER A 125 -16.71 9.01 0.99
CA SER A 125 -15.60 9.90 1.37
C SER A 125 -14.24 9.22 1.27
N LEU A 126 -14.12 7.94 1.67
CA LEU A 126 -12.89 7.16 1.55
C LEU A 126 -12.53 6.87 0.10
N VAL A 127 -13.51 6.58 -0.76
CA VAL A 127 -13.30 6.38 -2.20
C VAL A 127 -12.69 7.62 -2.84
N GLU A 128 -13.19 8.82 -2.52
CA GLU A 128 -12.62 10.08 -3.06
C GLU A 128 -11.24 10.40 -2.48
N LEU A 129 -10.99 10.09 -1.20
CA LEU A 129 -9.65 10.21 -0.59
C LEU A 129 -8.66 9.25 -1.28
N GLN A 130 -9.04 7.98 -1.46
CA GLN A 130 -8.23 6.99 -2.16
C GLN A 130 -7.93 7.42 -3.58
N HIS A 131 -8.93 7.96 -4.28
CA HIS A 131 -8.74 8.49 -5.63
C HIS A 131 -7.70 9.62 -5.63
N THR A 132 -7.82 10.60 -4.73
CA THR A 132 -6.88 11.72 -4.62
C THR A 132 -5.45 11.24 -4.39
N ILE A 133 -5.25 10.28 -3.49
CA ILE A 133 -3.94 9.70 -3.21
C ILE A 133 -3.39 8.95 -4.43
N LEU A 134 -4.22 8.17 -5.14
CA LEU A 134 -3.82 7.45 -6.35
C LEU A 134 -3.36 8.40 -7.47
N GLN A 135 -3.99 9.58 -7.62
CA GLN A 135 -3.57 10.61 -8.58
C GLN A 135 -2.16 11.14 -8.30
N ASN A 136 -1.73 11.18 -7.04
CA ASN A 136 -0.36 11.53 -6.69
C ASN A 136 0.59 10.32 -6.85
N ALA A 137 0.18 9.16 -6.33
CA ALA A 137 0.98 7.93 -6.33
C ALA A 137 1.46 7.54 -7.73
N CYS A 138 0.56 7.61 -8.72
CA CYS A 138 0.89 7.24 -10.11
C CYS A 138 1.97 8.12 -10.74
N ARG A 139 2.12 9.35 -10.27
CA ARG A 139 3.14 10.29 -10.77
C ARG A 139 4.54 9.97 -10.25
N TYR A 140 4.66 9.30 -9.09
CA TYR A 140 5.95 8.88 -8.54
C TYR A 140 6.54 7.68 -9.27
N VAL A 141 5.70 6.84 -9.86
CA VAL A 141 6.12 5.64 -10.60
C VAL A 141 6.84 6.02 -11.87
N LYS A 142 8.05 5.51 -12.07
CA LYS A 142 8.82 5.65 -13.33
C LYS A 142 8.20 4.85 -14.47
N ALA A 143 8.56 5.13 -15.71
CA ALA A 143 8.21 4.30 -16.87
C ALA A 143 8.69 2.86 -16.66
N GLY A 144 7.83 1.87 -16.92
CA GLY A 144 8.08 0.46 -16.65
C GLY A 144 8.01 0.05 -15.17
N GLY A 145 7.64 0.97 -14.26
CA GLY A 145 7.48 0.70 -12.84
C GLY A 145 6.11 0.13 -12.46
N THR A 146 5.93 -0.11 -11.17
CA THR A 146 4.73 -0.74 -10.60
C THR A 146 4.06 0.16 -9.57
N LEU A 147 2.74 0.27 -9.63
CA LEU A 147 1.89 0.80 -8.56
C LEU A 147 1.13 -0.36 -7.93
N LEU A 148 1.40 -0.67 -6.68
CA LEU A 148 0.65 -1.63 -5.87
C LEU A 148 -0.44 -0.86 -5.12
N TYR A 149 -1.69 -1.07 -5.49
CA TYR A 149 -2.86 -0.61 -4.75
C TYR A 149 -3.35 -1.67 -3.80
N SER A 150 -3.65 -1.35 -2.54
CA SER A 150 -4.24 -2.31 -1.61
C SER A 150 -5.14 -1.65 -0.56
N THR A 151 -6.07 -2.44 -0.03
CA THR A 151 -7.01 -2.06 1.04
C THR A 151 -7.33 -3.26 1.93
N CYS A 152 -7.61 -3.01 3.20
CA CYS A 152 -8.14 -4.03 4.12
C CYS A 152 -9.67 -4.04 4.16
N THR A 153 -10.31 -3.85 3.00
CA THR A 153 -11.78 -3.89 2.86
C THR A 153 -12.26 -4.89 1.82
N ILE A 154 -13.58 -5.10 1.77
CA ILE A 154 -14.24 -6.05 0.86
C ILE A 154 -15.26 -5.38 -0.06
N THR A 155 -15.40 -4.05 0.02
CA THR A 155 -16.34 -3.30 -0.81
C THR A 155 -15.83 -3.18 -2.24
N LYS A 156 -16.71 -3.23 -3.22
CA LYS A 156 -16.32 -3.06 -4.63
C LYS A 156 -15.94 -1.62 -4.94
N GLU A 157 -16.58 -0.69 -4.26
CA GLU A 157 -16.42 0.75 -4.40
C GLU A 157 -14.97 1.17 -4.12
N GLU A 158 -14.40 0.64 -3.01
CA GLU A 158 -13.03 0.90 -2.61
C GLU A 158 -12.01 -0.02 -3.32
N ASN A 159 -12.43 -1.07 -4.01
CA ASN A 159 -11.56 -2.08 -4.63
C ASN A 159 -11.62 -2.04 -6.15
N THR A 160 -12.40 -2.93 -6.77
CA THR A 160 -12.42 -3.10 -8.24
C THR A 160 -12.91 -1.87 -8.98
N LEU A 161 -13.92 -1.16 -8.46
CA LEU A 161 -14.43 0.06 -9.11
C LEU A 161 -13.42 1.21 -9.04
N GLN A 162 -12.66 1.31 -7.96
CA GLN A 162 -11.59 2.29 -7.83
C GLN A 162 -10.46 2.03 -8.85
N VAL A 163 -10.07 0.77 -9.02
CA VAL A 163 -9.07 0.37 -10.03
C VAL A 163 -9.58 0.61 -11.45
N GLU A 164 -10.84 0.30 -11.73
CA GLU A 164 -11.46 0.56 -13.03
C GLU A 164 -11.51 2.06 -13.35
N ARG A 165 -11.85 2.91 -12.35
CA ARG A 165 -11.84 4.37 -12.48
C ARG A 165 -10.42 4.85 -12.80
N PHE A 166 -9.43 4.41 -12.03
CA PHE A 166 -8.03 4.76 -12.23
C PHE A 166 -7.54 4.40 -13.64
N LEU A 167 -7.79 3.17 -14.11
CA LEU A 167 -7.34 2.73 -15.44
C LEU A 167 -8.01 3.48 -16.61
N LYS A 168 -9.22 3.99 -16.43
CA LYS A 168 -9.86 4.86 -17.43
C LYS A 168 -9.20 6.23 -17.53
N GLU A 169 -8.73 6.77 -16.42
CA GLU A 169 -8.09 8.08 -16.34
C GLU A 169 -6.60 8.01 -16.70
N HIS A 170 -5.96 6.83 -16.52
CA HIS A 170 -4.54 6.59 -16.73
C HIS A 170 -4.28 5.48 -17.76
N PRO A 171 -4.47 5.76 -19.06
CA PRO A 171 -4.26 4.77 -20.13
C PRO A 171 -2.82 4.28 -20.25
N GLU A 172 -1.86 4.99 -19.64
CA GLU A 172 -0.47 4.56 -19.50
C GLU A 172 -0.25 3.44 -18.49
N TYR A 173 -1.30 3.03 -17.75
CA TYR A 173 -1.26 1.90 -16.82
C TYR A 173 -2.04 0.71 -17.34
N THR A 174 -1.56 -0.49 -17.00
CA THR A 174 -2.25 -1.77 -17.26
C THR A 174 -2.37 -2.57 -15.97
N LEU A 175 -3.52 -3.23 -15.77
CA LEU A 175 -3.71 -4.18 -14.68
C LEU A 175 -2.96 -5.48 -15.00
N LYS A 176 -2.01 -5.86 -14.15
CA LYS A 176 -1.26 -7.13 -14.25
C LYS A 176 -1.95 -8.23 -13.48
N GLU A 177 -2.35 -7.92 -12.26
CA GLU A 177 -2.96 -8.85 -11.33
C GLU A 177 -3.86 -8.10 -10.37
N GLN A 178 -4.95 -8.71 -9.94
CA GLN A 178 -5.73 -8.27 -8.80
C GLN A 178 -6.29 -9.48 -8.04
N ARG A 179 -6.44 -9.34 -6.75
CA ARG A 179 -6.97 -10.41 -5.90
C ARG A 179 -7.77 -9.87 -4.73
N GLN A 180 -8.95 -10.47 -4.51
CA GLN A 180 -9.76 -10.27 -3.31
C GLN A 180 -9.63 -11.48 -2.40
N PHE A 181 -9.24 -11.25 -1.15
CA PHE A 181 -9.32 -12.23 -0.08
C PHE A 181 -10.58 -11.98 0.73
N LEU A 182 -11.23 -13.06 1.14
CA LEU A 182 -12.43 -13.01 1.97
C LEU A 182 -12.24 -13.88 3.22
N GLN A 183 -12.47 -13.29 4.38
CA GLN A 183 -12.42 -14.03 5.65
C GLN A 183 -13.42 -15.18 5.65
N GLY A 184 -12.99 -16.35 6.11
CA GLY A 184 -13.80 -17.56 6.11
C GLY A 184 -13.74 -18.39 4.81
N ILE A 185 -13.27 -17.80 3.70
CA ILE A 185 -12.92 -18.51 2.47
C ILE A 185 -11.41 -18.71 2.42
N ASN A 186 -10.66 -17.65 2.69
CA ASN A 186 -9.22 -17.69 2.82
C ASN A 186 -8.82 -17.77 4.29
N ALA A 187 -7.64 -18.35 4.60
CA ALA A 187 -7.10 -18.44 5.96
C ALA A 187 -6.47 -17.13 6.46
N CYS A 188 -6.92 -15.98 5.94
CA CYS A 188 -6.43 -14.64 6.23
C CYS A 188 -7.59 -13.65 6.36
N ASP A 189 -7.29 -12.40 6.68
CA ASP A 189 -8.28 -11.32 6.71
C ASP A 189 -8.85 -11.02 5.31
N GLY A 190 -9.99 -10.32 5.27
CA GLY A 190 -10.52 -9.73 4.06
C GLY A 190 -9.58 -8.61 3.59
N PHE A 191 -9.09 -8.71 2.38
CA PHE A 191 -8.07 -7.82 1.82
C PHE A 191 -8.17 -7.78 0.31
N TYR A 192 -7.80 -6.67 -0.29
CA TYR A 192 -7.71 -6.54 -1.74
C TYR A 192 -6.38 -5.95 -2.15
N TYR A 193 -5.83 -6.43 -3.27
CA TYR A 193 -4.75 -5.74 -3.95
C TYR A 193 -4.91 -5.76 -5.47
N ALA A 194 -4.32 -4.77 -6.12
CA ALA A 194 -4.15 -4.70 -7.56
C ALA A 194 -2.72 -4.24 -7.90
N VAL A 195 -2.09 -4.96 -8.80
CA VAL A 195 -0.76 -4.63 -9.36
C VAL A 195 -0.97 -3.93 -10.68
N LEU A 196 -0.63 -2.65 -10.73
CA LEU A 196 -0.76 -1.78 -11.88
C LEU A 196 0.62 -1.49 -12.45
N HIS A 197 0.82 -1.78 -13.73
CA HIS A 197 2.11 -1.57 -14.38
C HIS A 197 2.03 -0.35 -15.28
N LYS A 198 2.97 0.59 -15.09
CA LYS A 198 3.12 1.76 -15.96
C LYS A 198 3.86 1.35 -17.23
N LEU A 199 3.26 1.60 -18.37
CA LEU A 199 3.89 1.31 -19.67
C LEU A 199 5.20 2.11 -19.81
N GLY A 200 6.17 1.53 -20.47
CA GLY A 200 7.38 2.24 -20.88
C GLY A 200 7.08 3.25 -21.99
N ASP A 201 7.93 4.26 -22.11
CA ASP A 201 7.88 5.22 -23.23
C ASP A 201 8.18 4.53 -24.57
#